data_a9fcf974e8be1e297796e7986e5cd0b0
#
_entry.id   a9fcf974e8be1e297796e7986e5cd0b0
#
_cell.length_a   1.000
_cell.length_b   1.000
_cell.length_c   1.000
_cell.angle_alpha   90.00
_cell.angle_beta   90.00
_cell.angle_gamma   90.00
#
_symmetry.space_group_name_H-M   'P 1'
#
loop_
_entity.id
_entity.type
_entity.pdbx_description
1 polymer ?
#
loop_
_entity_poly.entity_id
_entity_poly.type
_entity_poly.pdbx_seq_one_letter_code
_entity_poly.pdbx_strand_id
1 'polypeptide(L)'
;MTRIAALSLDQAPAGSRTALEGIQKGLGFIPNAFKTLAHSPAALNGYLGLAQALGKSSLNAAEREVVALATSQINGCDYCLAAHAFFGAKAGLSDEAIGQARNGTLNAVATLARQITESRGQLSDGQIAAAREAGLTDGKVVEVVAQVTLLTLTNYLNNVATTDIDFPPSAH
;
A
#
# COMPACT_ATOMS: atom_id res chain seq x y z
N MET A 1 17.17 -4.76 13.91
CA MET A 1 17.62 -6.09 13.41
C MET A 1 16.40 -6.75 12.76
N THR A 2 16.51 -7.14 11.49
CA THR A 2 15.43 -7.79 10.72
C THR A 2 15.03 -9.11 11.39
N ARG A 3 13.72 -9.33 11.61
CA ARG A 3 13.18 -10.54 12.26
C ARG A 3 12.85 -11.66 11.27
N ILE A 4 12.40 -11.28 10.06
CA ILE A 4 12.16 -12.21 8.96
C ILE A 4 12.99 -11.72 7.78
N ALA A 5 14.00 -12.49 7.40
CA ALA A 5 14.95 -12.09 6.36
C ALA A 5 14.28 -11.96 4.98
N ALA A 6 14.70 -10.98 4.20
CA ALA A 6 14.35 -10.89 2.79
C ALA A 6 15.10 -11.99 2.01
N LEU A 7 14.36 -12.87 1.33
CA LEU A 7 14.94 -13.97 0.57
C LEU A 7 15.58 -13.49 -0.74
N SER A 8 16.72 -14.07 -1.13
CA SER A 8 17.19 -13.97 -2.51
C SER A 8 16.30 -14.81 -3.44
N LEU A 9 16.39 -14.59 -4.75
CA LEU A 9 15.55 -15.29 -5.71
C LEU A 9 15.77 -16.82 -5.67
N ASP A 10 17.01 -17.26 -5.49
CA ASP A 10 17.41 -18.67 -5.38
C ASP A 10 16.98 -19.31 -4.06
N GLN A 11 16.88 -18.55 -2.98
CA GLN A 11 16.38 -19.00 -1.68
C GLN A 11 14.84 -19.08 -1.63
N ALA A 12 14.17 -18.36 -2.53
CA ALA A 12 12.70 -18.31 -2.53
C ALA A 12 12.09 -19.68 -2.88
N PRO A 13 10.98 -20.08 -2.22
CA PRO A 13 10.22 -21.26 -2.61
C PRO A 13 9.87 -21.25 -4.09
N ALA A 14 9.85 -22.41 -4.75
CA ALA A 14 9.58 -22.54 -6.18
C ALA A 14 8.27 -21.81 -6.59
N GLY A 15 7.22 -21.90 -5.78
CA GLY A 15 5.93 -21.23 -6.04
C GLY A 15 5.96 -19.69 -5.95
N SER A 16 7.05 -19.08 -5.46
CA SER A 16 7.23 -17.62 -5.39
C SER A 16 8.15 -17.07 -6.47
N ARG A 17 9.02 -17.91 -7.09
CA ARG A 17 10.10 -17.44 -7.98
C ARG A 17 9.57 -16.70 -9.20
N THR A 18 8.61 -17.27 -9.92
CA THR A 18 8.03 -16.64 -11.11
C THR A 18 7.41 -15.29 -10.80
N ALA A 19 6.76 -15.15 -9.63
CA ALA A 19 6.20 -13.87 -9.20
C ALA A 19 7.30 -12.84 -8.92
N LEU A 20 8.39 -13.24 -8.22
CA LEU A 20 9.53 -12.36 -7.96
C LEU A 20 10.25 -11.93 -9.25
N GLU A 21 10.43 -12.84 -10.21
CA GLU A 21 10.98 -12.52 -11.54
C GLU A 21 10.11 -11.51 -12.29
N GLY A 22 8.77 -11.65 -12.20
CA GLY A 22 7.83 -10.69 -12.76
C GLY A 22 7.97 -9.30 -12.13
N ILE A 23 8.11 -9.23 -10.80
CA ILE A 23 8.35 -7.98 -10.07
C ILE A 23 9.67 -7.36 -10.51
N GLN A 24 10.75 -8.13 -10.57
CA GLN A 24 12.05 -7.64 -11.03
C GLN A 24 12.00 -7.08 -12.43
N LYS A 25 11.30 -7.75 -13.34
CA LYS A 25 11.11 -7.27 -14.72
C LYS A 25 10.31 -5.96 -14.78
N GLY A 26 9.30 -5.80 -13.93
CA GLY A 26 8.44 -4.61 -13.90
C GLY A 26 9.07 -3.39 -13.23
N LEU A 27 9.78 -3.60 -12.11
CA LEU A 27 10.34 -2.52 -11.31
C LEU A 27 11.85 -2.30 -11.52
N GLY A 28 12.56 -3.24 -12.14
CA GLY A 28 14.01 -3.22 -12.28
C GLY A 28 14.76 -3.81 -11.07
N PHE A 29 14.08 -4.05 -9.96
CA PHE A 29 14.59 -4.68 -8.73
C PHE A 29 13.44 -5.39 -8.00
N ILE A 30 13.76 -6.18 -6.98
CA ILE A 30 12.77 -6.82 -6.12
C ILE A 30 12.81 -6.13 -4.77
N PRO A 31 11.79 -5.33 -4.39
CA PRO A 31 11.70 -4.72 -3.06
C PRO A 31 11.74 -5.76 -1.93
N ASN A 32 12.40 -5.41 -0.81
CA ASN A 32 12.55 -6.32 0.32
C ASN A 32 11.20 -6.80 0.90
N ALA A 33 10.15 -5.99 0.84
CA ALA A 33 8.80 -6.41 1.23
C ALA A 33 8.33 -7.64 0.44
N PHE A 34 8.57 -7.71 -0.88
CA PHE A 34 8.20 -8.86 -1.70
C PHE A 34 9.11 -10.06 -1.45
N LYS A 35 10.40 -9.83 -1.19
CA LYS A 35 11.33 -10.89 -0.79
C LYS A 35 10.93 -11.50 0.55
N THR A 36 10.43 -10.69 1.48
CA THR A 36 9.88 -11.14 2.77
C THR A 36 8.56 -11.89 2.57
N LEU A 37 7.64 -11.34 1.76
CA LEU A 37 6.36 -11.98 1.45
C LEU A 37 6.51 -13.31 0.72
N ALA A 38 7.61 -13.49 -0.03
CA ALA A 38 7.92 -14.69 -0.80
C ALA A 38 8.16 -15.95 0.04
N HIS A 39 8.35 -15.83 1.37
CA HIS A 39 8.36 -17.00 2.26
C HIS A 39 7.07 -17.83 2.14
N SER A 40 5.95 -17.19 1.77
CA SER A 40 4.68 -17.86 1.51
C SER A 40 4.20 -17.60 0.07
N PRO A 41 4.29 -18.59 -0.82
CA PRO A 41 3.75 -18.47 -2.17
C PRO A 41 2.27 -18.08 -2.19
N ALA A 42 1.48 -18.58 -1.23
CA ALA A 42 0.07 -18.25 -1.11
C ALA A 42 -0.16 -16.76 -0.77
N ALA A 43 0.61 -16.23 0.20
CA ALA A 43 0.51 -14.82 0.58
C ALA A 43 0.98 -13.91 -0.56
N LEU A 44 2.11 -14.21 -1.21
CA LEU A 44 2.65 -13.42 -2.32
C LEU A 44 1.66 -13.40 -3.51
N ASN A 45 1.18 -14.56 -3.93
CA ASN A 45 0.28 -14.65 -5.09
C ASN A 45 -1.10 -14.05 -4.78
N GLY A 46 -1.61 -14.20 -3.55
CA GLY A 46 -2.85 -13.57 -3.11
C GLY A 46 -2.75 -12.05 -3.11
N TYR A 47 -1.66 -11.49 -2.58
CA TYR A 47 -1.38 -10.05 -2.63
C TYR A 47 -1.31 -9.55 -4.07
N LEU A 48 -0.51 -10.19 -4.92
CA LEU A 48 -0.32 -9.76 -6.31
C LEU A 48 -1.62 -9.88 -7.12
N GLY A 49 -2.43 -10.91 -6.88
CA GLY A 49 -3.74 -11.09 -7.52
C GLY A 49 -4.70 -9.95 -7.17
N LEU A 50 -4.80 -9.58 -5.88
CA LEU A 50 -5.62 -8.44 -5.46
C LEU A 50 -5.07 -7.11 -5.99
N ALA A 51 -3.75 -6.90 -5.94
CA ALA A 51 -3.10 -5.71 -6.48
C ALA A 51 -3.35 -5.55 -7.98
N GLN A 52 -3.28 -6.64 -8.75
CA GLN A 52 -3.58 -6.65 -10.18
C GLN A 52 -5.04 -6.30 -10.47
N ALA A 53 -5.98 -6.84 -9.68
CA ALA A 53 -7.40 -6.52 -9.82
C ALA A 53 -7.67 -5.04 -9.53
N LEU A 54 -7.10 -4.51 -8.43
CA LEU A 54 -7.23 -3.11 -8.03
C LEU A 54 -6.50 -2.14 -8.97
N GLY A 55 -5.51 -2.61 -9.72
CA GLY A 55 -4.89 -1.86 -10.81
C GLY A 55 -5.87 -1.46 -11.93
N LYS A 56 -7.04 -2.14 -12.03
CA LYS A 56 -8.12 -1.88 -12.98
C LYS A 56 -9.33 -1.18 -12.35
N SER A 57 -9.22 -0.76 -11.09
CA SER A 57 -10.29 -0.04 -10.37
C SER A 57 -10.48 1.38 -10.90
N SER A 58 -11.51 2.08 -10.41
CA SER A 58 -11.73 3.50 -10.70
C SER A 58 -10.71 4.42 -10.02
N LEU A 59 -9.94 3.91 -9.04
CA LEU A 59 -8.83 4.63 -8.43
C LEU A 59 -7.68 4.74 -9.44
N ASN A 60 -7.31 5.95 -9.82
CA ASN A 60 -6.13 6.16 -10.65
C ASN A 60 -4.82 5.86 -9.88
N ALA A 61 -3.67 5.89 -10.56
CA ALA A 61 -2.39 5.55 -9.95
C ALA A 61 -2.07 6.43 -8.73
N ALA A 62 -2.27 7.74 -8.84
CA ALA A 62 -2.03 8.68 -7.74
C ALA A 62 -2.97 8.44 -6.55
N GLU A 63 -4.25 8.17 -6.79
CA GLU A 63 -5.22 7.87 -5.73
C GLU A 63 -4.88 6.57 -4.98
N ARG A 64 -4.38 5.54 -5.66
CA ARG A 64 -3.91 4.31 -4.99
C ARG A 64 -2.71 4.60 -4.07
N GLU A 65 -1.78 5.46 -4.49
CA GLU A 65 -0.67 5.88 -3.62
C GLU A 65 -1.15 6.76 -2.46
N VAL A 66 -2.16 7.60 -2.66
CA VAL A 66 -2.80 8.38 -1.59
C VAL A 66 -3.40 7.47 -0.52
N VAL A 67 -4.13 6.41 -0.92
CA VAL A 67 -4.65 5.41 0.03
C VAL A 67 -3.51 4.73 0.77
N ALA A 68 -2.45 4.35 0.04
CA ALA A 68 -1.29 3.69 0.61
C ALA A 68 -0.58 4.54 1.66
N LEU A 69 -0.36 5.81 1.39
CA LEU A 69 0.27 6.76 2.31
C LEU A 69 -0.57 6.97 3.58
N ALA A 70 -1.88 7.23 3.44
CA ALA A 70 -2.78 7.39 4.57
C ALA A 70 -2.83 6.14 5.46
N THR A 71 -2.95 4.97 4.85
CA THR A 71 -2.99 3.68 5.57
C THR A 71 -1.67 3.39 6.27
N SER A 72 -0.54 3.60 5.58
CA SER A 72 0.79 3.32 6.14
C SER A 72 1.14 4.26 7.29
N GLN A 73 0.68 5.51 7.25
CA GLN A 73 0.88 6.47 8.34
C GLN A 73 0.18 6.02 9.62
N ILE A 74 -1.07 5.57 9.52
CA ILE A 74 -1.84 5.09 10.68
C ILE A 74 -1.28 3.78 11.23
N ASN A 75 -0.87 2.87 10.34
CA ASN A 75 -0.29 1.58 10.73
C ASN A 75 1.18 1.68 11.18
N GLY A 76 1.81 2.85 11.10
CA GLY A 76 3.20 3.07 11.53
C GLY A 76 4.20 2.23 10.74
N CYS A 77 4.04 2.12 9.40
CA CYS A 77 4.93 1.34 8.56
C CYS A 77 5.93 2.25 7.83
N ASP A 78 7.11 2.47 8.40
CA ASP A 78 8.15 3.32 7.80
C ASP A 78 8.62 2.81 6.44
N TYR A 79 8.74 1.49 6.28
CA TYR A 79 9.04 0.88 4.99
C TYR A 79 8.03 1.28 3.92
N CYS A 80 6.74 1.15 4.25
CA CYS A 80 5.66 1.44 3.32
C CYS A 80 5.56 2.94 3.04
N LEU A 81 5.80 3.79 4.02
CA LEU A 81 5.85 5.24 3.81
C LEU A 81 6.95 5.62 2.82
N ALA A 82 8.16 5.06 2.94
CA ALA A 82 9.26 5.30 2.00
C ALA A 82 8.91 4.80 0.59
N ALA A 83 8.38 3.57 0.48
CA ALA A 83 7.99 2.98 -0.79
C ALA A 83 6.90 3.80 -1.50
N HIS A 84 5.82 4.16 -0.78
CA HIS A 84 4.68 4.84 -1.36
C HIS A 84 4.92 6.35 -1.56
N ALA A 85 5.84 6.98 -0.83
CA ALA A 85 6.33 8.31 -1.19
C ALA A 85 7.08 8.28 -2.53
N PHE A 86 7.95 7.28 -2.74
CA PHE A 86 8.67 7.12 -4.00
C PHE A 86 7.73 6.83 -5.19
N PHE A 87 6.76 5.92 -5.04
CA PHE A 87 5.80 5.62 -6.10
C PHE A 87 4.79 6.76 -6.30
N GLY A 88 4.39 7.46 -5.25
CA GLY A 88 3.53 8.64 -5.30
C GLY A 88 4.16 9.77 -6.11
N ALA A 89 5.43 10.07 -5.89
CA ALA A 89 6.16 11.04 -6.70
C ALA A 89 6.20 10.62 -8.18
N LYS A 90 6.42 9.33 -8.48
CA LYS A 90 6.34 8.81 -9.85
C LYS A 90 4.93 8.89 -10.45
N ALA A 91 3.89 8.83 -9.63
CA ALA A 91 2.49 9.00 -10.03
C ALA A 91 2.08 10.49 -10.15
N GLY A 92 3.00 11.42 -9.90
CA GLY A 92 2.80 12.86 -10.08
C GLY A 92 2.38 13.60 -8.81
N LEU A 93 2.45 12.99 -7.62
CA LEU A 93 2.22 13.69 -6.36
C LEU A 93 3.44 14.56 -6.02
N SER A 94 3.20 15.81 -5.64
CA SER A 94 4.25 16.67 -5.06
C SER A 94 4.57 16.25 -3.62
N ASP A 95 5.69 16.70 -3.08
CA ASP A 95 6.07 16.44 -1.67
C ASP A 95 5.01 16.94 -0.71
N GLU A 96 4.43 18.11 -0.97
CA GLU A 96 3.30 18.64 -0.18
C GLU A 96 2.09 17.71 -0.24
N ALA A 97 1.71 17.23 -1.44
CA ALA A 97 0.59 16.30 -1.61
C ALA A 97 0.85 14.97 -0.91
N ILE A 98 2.09 14.47 -0.90
CA ILE A 98 2.50 13.28 -0.15
C ILE A 98 2.30 13.50 1.36
N GLY A 99 2.73 14.64 1.90
CA GLY A 99 2.52 14.99 3.30
C GLY A 99 1.03 15.10 3.67
N GLN A 100 0.22 15.75 2.82
CA GLN A 100 -1.22 15.84 3.00
C GLN A 100 -1.92 14.48 2.90
N ALA A 101 -1.49 13.60 1.98
CA ALA A 101 -2.02 12.24 1.85
C ALA A 101 -1.76 11.42 3.12
N ARG A 102 -0.55 11.45 3.67
CA ARG A 102 -0.20 10.82 4.95
C ARG A 102 -1.12 11.27 6.08
N ASN A 103 -1.43 12.56 6.13
CA ASN A 103 -2.31 13.15 7.15
C ASN A 103 -3.80 12.95 6.86
N GLY A 104 -4.18 12.37 5.71
CA GLY A 104 -5.58 12.17 5.32
C GLY A 104 -6.30 13.47 4.94
N THR A 105 -5.57 14.53 4.57
CA THR A 105 -6.12 15.88 4.32
C THR A 105 -6.08 16.29 2.85
N LEU A 106 -5.45 15.49 1.98
CA LEU A 106 -5.27 15.85 0.56
C LEU A 106 -6.60 15.95 -0.19
N ASN A 107 -7.46 14.95 -0.01
CA ASN A 107 -8.76 14.86 -0.69
C ASN A 107 -9.67 13.82 0.01
N ALA A 108 -10.88 13.64 -0.51
CA ALA A 108 -11.86 12.71 0.05
C ALA A 108 -11.36 11.25 0.10
N VAL A 109 -10.53 10.82 -0.86
CA VAL A 109 -9.94 9.46 -0.87
C VAL A 109 -8.96 9.31 0.30
N ALA A 110 -8.09 10.30 0.53
CA ALA A 110 -7.16 10.30 1.67
C ALA A 110 -7.91 10.28 3.01
N THR A 111 -8.93 11.13 3.15
CA THR A 111 -9.76 11.23 4.35
C THR A 111 -10.46 9.90 4.64
N LEU A 112 -11.08 9.29 3.63
CA LEU A 112 -11.79 8.02 3.77
C LEU A 112 -10.82 6.88 4.13
N ALA A 113 -9.67 6.78 3.45
CA ALA A 113 -8.66 5.76 3.72
C ALA A 113 -8.14 5.85 5.16
N ARG A 114 -7.85 7.07 5.64
CA ARG A 114 -7.46 7.32 7.01
C ARG A 114 -8.53 6.86 8.00
N GLN A 115 -9.77 7.31 7.82
CA GLN A 115 -10.90 6.97 8.69
C GLN A 115 -11.15 5.46 8.75
N ILE A 116 -11.12 4.76 7.61
CA ILE A 116 -11.25 3.30 7.55
C ILE A 116 -10.15 2.63 8.36
N THR A 117 -8.91 3.08 8.21
CA THR A 117 -7.75 2.47 8.89
C THR A 117 -7.82 2.71 10.40
N GLU A 118 -8.08 3.93 10.83
CA GLU A 118 -8.18 4.31 12.26
C GLU A 118 -9.32 3.56 12.97
N SER A 119 -10.50 3.51 12.34
CA SER A 119 -11.69 2.89 12.93
C SER A 119 -11.78 1.38 12.68
N ARG A 120 -10.86 0.80 11.90
CA ARG A 120 -10.93 -0.60 11.45
C ARG A 120 -12.23 -0.90 10.71
N GLY A 121 -12.67 0.06 9.88
CA GLY A 121 -13.88 -0.02 9.07
C GLY A 121 -15.17 0.37 9.82
N GLN A 122 -15.11 0.78 11.08
CA GLN A 122 -16.28 1.21 11.84
C GLN A 122 -16.57 2.71 11.61
N LEU A 123 -17.07 3.02 10.41
CA LEU A 123 -17.45 4.38 10.07
C LEU A 123 -18.88 4.69 10.53
N SER A 124 -19.11 5.95 10.93
CA SER A 124 -20.47 6.46 11.18
C SER A 124 -21.19 6.75 9.86
N ASP A 125 -22.55 6.79 9.93
CA ASP A 125 -23.37 7.19 8.79
C ASP A 125 -22.98 8.57 8.26
N GLY A 126 -22.62 9.51 9.15
CA GLY A 126 -22.17 10.84 8.79
C GLY A 126 -20.86 10.85 8.00
N GLN A 127 -19.92 9.97 8.31
CA GLN A 127 -18.67 9.85 7.56
C GLN A 127 -18.90 9.30 6.14
N ILE A 128 -19.80 8.31 6.00
CA ILE A 128 -20.19 7.79 4.69
C ILE A 128 -20.95 8.84 3.88
N ALA A 129 -21.88 9.57 4.51
CA ALA A 129 -22.59 10.68 3.85
C ALA A 129 -21.61 11.75 3.34
N ALA A 130 -20.67 12.19 4.17
CA ALA A 130 -19.64 13.16 3.78
C ALA A 130 -18.76 12.67 2.61
N ALA A 131 -18.39 11.39 2.58
CA ALA A 131 -17.64 10.80 1.47
C ALA A 131 -18.44 10.88 0.15
N ARG A 132 -19.74 10.57 0.19
CA ARG A 132 -20.65 10.68 -0.98
C ARG A 132 -20.85 12.13 -1.42
N GLU A 133 -21.04 13.06 -0.50
CA GLU A 133 -21.15 14.51 -0.77
C GLU A 133 -19.86 15.06 -1.42
N ALA A 134 -18.69 14.51 -1.04
CA ALA A 134 -17.42 14.80 -1.67
C ALA A 134 -17.21 14.09 -3.03
N GLY A 135 -18.23 13.39 -3.57
CA GLY A 135 -18.24 12.80 -4.90
C GLY A 135 -17.74 11.35 -4.98
N LEU A 136 -17.52 10.66 -3.86
CA LEU A 136 -17.17 9.25 -3.89
C LEU A 136 -18.42 8.40 -4.11
N THR A 137 -18.45 7.63 -5.19
CA THR A 137 -19.49 6.63 -5.43
C THR A 137 -19.34 5.45 -4.47
N ASP A 138 -20.40 4.67 -4.25
CA ASP A 138 -20.35 3.47 -3.43
C ASP A 138 -19.31 2.46 -3.97
N GLY A 139 -19.18 2.37 -5.31
CA GLY A 139 -18.14 1.56 -5.95
C GLY A 139 -16.74 2.02 -5.54
N LYS A 140 -16.48 3.32 -5.58
CA LYS A 140 -15.17 3.89 -5.19
C LYS A 140 -14.89 3.72 -3.70
N VAL A 141 -15.91 3.82 -2.84
CA VAL A 141 -15.79 3.52 -1.41
C VAL A 141 -15.37 2.06 -1.19
N VAL A 142 -15.98 1.10 -1.89
CA VAL A 142 -15.60 -0.33 -1.82
C VAL A 142 -14.16 -0.55 -2.31
N GLU A 143 -13.74 0.12 -3.38
CA GLU A 143 -12.37 0.05 -3.89
C GLU A 143 -11.35 0.62 -2.89
N VAL A 144 -11.67 1.71 -2.19
CA VAL A 144 -10.81 2.25 -1.11
C VAL A 144 -10.69 1.25 0.03
N VAL A 145 -11.78 0.59 0.45
CA VAL A 145 -11.73 -0.48 1.48
C VAL A 145 -10.81 -1.61 1.04
N ALA A 146 -10.94 -2.07 -0.21
CA ALA A 146 -10.09 -3.13 -0.75
C ALA A 146 -8.62 -2.72 -0.81
N GLN A 147 -8.33 -1.48 -1.22
CA GLN A 147 -6.97 -0.94 -1.26
C GLN A 147 -6.37 -0.82 0.15
N VAL A 148 -7.12 -0.32 1.14
CA VAL A 148 -6.71 -0.28 2.56
C VAL A 148 -6.38 -1.68 3.06
N THR A 149 -7.19 -2.68 2.73
CA THR A 149 -6.96 -4.08 3.13
C THR A 149 -5.66 -4.62 2.52
N LEU A 150 -5.42 -4.37 1.24
CA LEU A 150 -4.19 -4.74 0.54
C LEU A 150 -2.96 -4.14 1.23
N LEU A 151 -3.02 -2.85 1.55
CA LEU A 151 -1.92 -2.13 2.20
C LEU A 151 -1.71 -2.57 3.66
N THR A 152 -2.78 -2.85 4.38
CA THR A 152 -2.70 -3.33 5.77
C THR A 152 -1.93 -4.63 5.86
N LEU A 153 -2.10 -5.55 4.89
CA LEU A 153 -1.32 -6.79 4.84
C LEU A 153 0.19 -6.51 4.78
N THR A 154 0.63 -5.65 3.86
CA THR A 154 2.07 -5.32 3.73
C THR A 154 2.58 -4.46 4.87
N ASN A 155 1.77 -3.53 5.41
CA ASN A 155 2.15 -2.75 6.57
C ASN A 155 2.44 -3.67 7.78
N TYR A 156 1.53 -4.60 8.08
CA TYR A 156 1.69 -5.51 9.20
C TYR A 156 2.85 -6.47 8.98
N LEU A 157 3.02 -7.01 7.76
CA LEU A 157 4.16 -7.86 7.46
C LEU A 157 5.48 -7.12 7.69
N ASN A 158 5.64 -5.92 7.14
CA ASN A 158 6.87 -5.15 7.27
C ASN A 158 7.15 -4.75 8.73
N ASN A 159 6.12 -4.41 9.50
CA ASN A 159 6.25 -4.12 10.93
C ASN A 159 6.65 -5.37 11.74
N VAL A 160 6.03 -6.53 11.47
CA VAL A 160 6.38 -7.81 12.12
C VAL A 160 7.79 -8.25 11.76
N ALA A 161 8.15 -8.16 10.48
CA ALA A 161 9.45 -8.58 9.96
C ALA A 161 10.57 -7.59 10.30
N THR A 162 10.25 -6.35 10.65
CA THR A 162 11.20 -5.22 10.68
C THR A 162 12.02 -5.17 9.39
N THR A 163 11.29 -5.08 8.25
CA THR A 163 11.88 -5.12 6.92
C THR A 163 12.82 -3.93 6.70
N ASP A 164 14.05 -4.20 6.25
CA ASP A 164 15.02 -3.15 5.94
C ASP A 164 14.55 -2.33 4.74
N ILE A 165 14.55 -1.01 4.88
CA ILE A 165 14.09 -0.07 3.84
C ILE A 165 15.11 -0.05 2.71
N ASP A 166 14.67 -0.31 1.49
CA ASP A 166 15.45 -0.29 0.24
C ASP A 166 14.92 0.74 -0.78
N PHE A 167 14.18 1.72 -0.28
CA PHE A 167 13.74 2.90 -1.01
C PHE A 167 14.50 4.15 -0.53
N PRO A 168 14.63 5.19 -1.37
CA PRO A 168 15.17 6.46 -0.93
C PRO A 168 14.38 7.00 0.28
N PRO A 169 15.04 7.66 1.25
CA PRO A 169 14.32 8.30 2.34
C PRO A 169 13.33 9.33 1.77
N SER A 170 12.10 9.33 2.28
CA SER A 170 11.14 10.38 1.96
C SER A 170 11.58 11.70 2.56
N ALA A 171 11.35 12.82 1.86
CA ALA A 171 11.68 14.15 2.36
C ALA A 171 10.82 14.59 3.57
N HIS A 172 9.95 13.71 4.10
CA HIS A 172 8.98 13.98 5.18
C HIS A 172 8.95 12.88 6.21
#